data_a2f8905d23bf875ac386694226c4c343
#
_entry.id   a2f8905d23bf875ac386694226c4c343
#
_cell.length_a   1.000
_cell.length_b   1.000
_cell.length_c   1.000
_cell.angle_alpha   90.00
_cell.angle_beta   90.00
_cell.angle_gamma   90.00
#
_symmetry.space_group_name_H-M   'P 1'
#
loop_
_entity.id
_entity.type
_entity.pdbx_description
1 polymer ?
#
loop_
_entity_poly.entity_id
_entity_poly.type
_entity_poly.pdbx_seq_one_letter_code
_entity_poly.pdbx_strand_id
1 'polypeptide(L)'
;DFVMVAAGNLETIKNMHPALRSRIRGYGYEVYMNETMEDTKANRMKLARFVAQEVKKEKGKIPHFDLTAINAIIEEARRRANRKGSLTLHLRGLGGLVRAAGDLAKEEGAEYVSKKHVKDAKKLARPLEQQIADKYIDRKKEYEVILTEGKRIGRVNGLAVIGGGSAHSGILLPIEAEVVPGGKTADIVATGKLGEIAKEAVKNV
;
A
#
# COMPACT_ATOMS: atom_id res chain seq x y z
N ASP A 1 -22.88 8.30 -36.27
CA ASP A 1 -21.72 8.84 -35.53
C ASP A 1 -21.82 8.42 -34.05
N PHE A 2 -20.71 8.07 -33.42
CA PHE A 2 -20.65 7.75 -32.01
C PHE A 2 -19.39 8.36 -31.37
N VAL A 3 -19.46 8.63 -30.07
CA VAL A 3 -18.33 9.06 -29.27
C VAL A 3 -17.89 7.88 -28.40
N MET A 4 -16.60 7.53 -28.45
CA MET A 4 -16.03 6.47 -27.64
C MET A 4 -15.22 7.07 -26.49
N VAL A 5 -15.53 6.64 -25.28
CA VAL A 5 -14.72 6.94 -24.07
C VAL A 5 -14.17 5.64 -23.54
N ALA A 6 -12.85 5.53 -23.46
CA ALA A 6 -12.16 4.36 -22.92
C ALA A 6 -11.35 4.73 -21.67
N ALA A 7 -11.34 3.86 -20.69
CA ALA A 7 -10.52 4.00 -19.49
C ALA A 7 -9.68 2.74 -19.28
N GLY A 8 -8.45 2.91 -18.82
CA GLY A 8 -7.53 1.81 -18.57
C GLY A 8 -6.34 2.24 -17.73
N ASN A 9 -5.57 1.27 -17.28
CA ASN A 9 -4.32 1.52 -16.56
C ASN A 9 -3.21 1.95 -17.52
N LEU A 10 -2.26 2.74 -17.02
CA LEU A 10 -1.13 3.21 -17.82
C LEU A 10 -0.34 2.05 -18.45
N GLU A 11 -0.19 0.95 -17.74
CA GLU A 11 0.47 -0.26 -18.23
C GLU A 11 -0.26 -0.87 -19.44
N THR A 12 -1.59 -0.95 -19.40
CA THR A 12 -2.42 -1.39 -20.53
C THR A 12 -2.23 -0.48 -21.75
N ILE A 13 -2.15 0.83 -21.51
CA ILE A 13 -1.92 1.81 -22.59
C ILE A 13 -0.52 1.67 -23.19
N LYS A 14 0.51 1.41 -22.38
CA LYS A 14 1.88 1.16 -22.86
C LYS A 14 1.97 -0.09 -23.74
N ASN A 15 1.18 -1.11 -23.44
CA ASN A 15 1.12 -2.36 -24.18
C ASN A 15 0.15 -2.34 -25.36
N MET A 16 -0.55 -1.22 -25.58
CA MET A 16 -1.44 -1.04 -26.73
C MET A 16 -0.65 -0.98 -28.03
N HIS A 17 -1.18 -1.63 -29.09
CA HIS A 17 -0.55 -1.59 -30.42
C HIS A 17 -0.34 -0.14 -30.89
N PRO A 18 0.88 0.23 -31.36
CA PRO A 18 1.22 1.60 -31.71
C PRO A 18 0.28 2.25 -32.74
N ALA A 19 -0.15 1.51 -33.75
CA ALA A 19 -1.05 1.99 -34.78
C ALA A 19 -2.43 2.37 -34.21
N LEU A 20 -2.95 1.58 -33.24
CA LEU A 20 -4.22 1.91 -32.58
C LEU A 20 -4.07 3.17 -31.71
N ARG A 21 -2.98 3.28 -30.96
CA ARG A 21 -2.71 4.46 -30.14
C ARG A 21 -2.55 5.72 -30.97
N SER A 22 -1.88 5.62 -32.14
CA SER A 22 -1.74 6.75 -33.09
C SER A 22 -3.10 7.22 -33.59
N ARG A 23 -4.02 6.31 -33.93
CA ARG A 23 -5.37 6.67 -34.36
C ARG A 23 -6.19 7.35 -33.27
N ILE A 24 -6.11 6.83 -32.03
CA ILE A 24 -6.78 7.46 -30.87
C ILE A 24 -6.29 8.89 -30.68
N ARG A 25 -4.97 9.12 -30.75
CA ARG A 25 -4.39 10.47 -30.64
C ARG A 25 -4.75 11.40 -31.80
N GLY A 26 -4.90 10.87 -32.99
CA GLY A 26 -5.25 11.65 -34.15
C GLY A 26 -6.69 12.16 -34.17
N TYR A 27 -7.61 11.49 -33.49
CA TYR A 27 -9.03 11.80 -33.47
C TYR A 27 -9.61 12.09 -32.09
N GLY A 28 -8.79 12.05 -31.02
CA GLY A 28 -9.27 12.20 -29.65
C GLY A 28 -8.22 12.75 -28.71
N TYR A 29 -8.53 12.66 -27.42
CA TYR A 29 -7.71 13.17 -26.34
C TYR A 29 -7.29 12.04 -25.39
N GLU A 30 -6.02 12.04 -24.99
CA GLU A 30 -5.54 11.21 -23.87
C GLU A 30 -5.57 12.07 -22.59
N VAL A 31 -6.30 11.62 -21.58
CA VAL A 31 -6.42 12.31 -20.29
C VAL A 31 -5.78 11.47 -19.20
N TYR A 32 -4.76 12.02 -18.54
CA TYR A 32 -4.15 11.39 -17.37
C TYR A 32 -5.00 11.69 -16.13
N MET A 33 -5.50 10.63 -15.47
CA MET A 33 -6.28 10.76 -14.25
C MET A 33 -5.38 10.88 -13.04
N ASN A 34 -5.63 11.87 -12.18
CA ASN A 34 -4.87 12.05 -10.95
C ASN A 34 -5.07 10.87 -10.00
N GLU A 35 -4.00 10.44 -9.35
CA GLU A 35 -4.00 9.36 -8.33
C GLU A 35 -4.35 9.90 -6.94
N THR A 36 -4.22 11.21 -6.74
CA THR A 36 -4.48 11.88 -5.47
C THR A 36 -5.26 13.18 -5.68
N MET A 37 -5.93 13.63 -4.63
CA MET A 37 -6.53 14.96 -4.53
C MET A 37 -6.09 15.65 -3.25
N GLU A 38 -6.18 16.99 -3.18
CA GLU A 38 -5.85 17.77 -1.99
C GLU A 38 -6.75 17.41 -0.80
N ASP A 39 -6.17 17.41 0.41
CA ASP A 39 -6.88 17.15 1.65
C ASP A 39 -7.60 18.41 2.15
N THR A 40 -8.66 18.79 1.48
CA THR A 40 -9.55 19.90 1.83
C THR A 40 -10.84 19.40 2.49
N LYS A 41 -11.52 20.27 3.21
CA LYS A 41 -12.85 19.96 3.79
C LYS A 41 -13.84 19.48 2.71
N ALA A 42 -13.84 20.13 1.53
CA ALA A 42 -14.69 19.76 0.41
C ALA A 42 -14.38 18.35 -0.10
N ASN A 43 -13.09 18.00 -0.24
CA ASN A 43 -12.68 16.68 -0.72
C ASN A 43 -12.90 15.57 0.33
N ARG A 44 -12.74 15.86 1.63
CA ARG A 44 -13.17 14.94 2.71
C ARG A 44 -14.66 14.63 2.64
N MET A 45 -15.50 15.66 2.36
CA MET A 45 -16.94 15.45 2.15
C MET A 45 -17.24 14.56 0.94
N LYS A 46 -16.46 14.66 -0.15
CA LYS A 46 -16.60 13.74 -1.30
C LYS A 46 -16.28 12.30 -0.90
N LEU A 47 -15.27 12.06 -0.06
CA LEU A 47 -14.98 10.73 0.46
C LEU A 47 -16.11 10.21 1.38
N ALA A 48 -16.69 11.05 2.24
CA ALA A 48 -17.85 10.66 3.03
C ALA A 48 -19.04 10.26 2.16
N ARG A 49 -19.31 11.01 1.08
CA ARG A 49 -20.33 10.66 0.09
C ARG A 49 -20.00 9.36 -0.64
N PHE A 50 -18.73 9.12 -0.97
CA PHE A 50 -18.28 7.87 -1.55
C PHE A 50 -18.57 6.69 -0.61
N VAL A 51 -18.28 6.79 0.71
CA VAL A 51 -18.62 5.76 1.69
C VAL A 51 -20.12 5.50 1.70
N ALA A 52 -20.96 6.56 1.75
CA ALA A 52 -22.40 6.41 1.68
C ALA A 52 -22.88 5.72 0.39
N GLN A 53 -22.25 5.99 -0.75
CA GLN A 53 -22.56 5.32 -2.01
C GLN A 53 -22.19 3.83 -1.98
N GLU A 54 -21.04 3.46 -1.40
CA GLU A 54 -20.63 2.05 -1.25
C GLU A 54 -21.63 1.31 -0.33
N VAL A 55 -22.01 1.90 0.81
CA VAL A 55 -23.06 1.34 1.69
C VAL A 55 -24.38 1.14 0.93
N LYS A 56 -24.81 2.14 0.16
CA LYS A 56 -26.05 2.04 -0.64
C LYS A 56 -26.00 0.92 -1.69
N LYS A 57 -24.84 0.69 -2.31
CA LYS A 57 -24.63 -0.42 -3.27
C LYS A 57 -24.86 -1.79 -2.63
N GLU A 58 -24.56 -1.94 -1.36
CA GLU A 58 -24.75 -3.19 -0.61
C GLU A 58 -26.22 -3.46 -0.21
N LYS A 59 -27.14 -2.54 -0.58
CA LYS A 59 -28.61 -2.73 -0.43
C LYS A 59 -29.05 -3.17 0.98
N GLY A 60 -28.49 -2.53 2.01
CA GLY A 60 -28.81 -2.83 3.42
C GLY A 60 -28.11 -4.05 4.01
N LYS A 61 -27.14 -4.64 3.29
CA LYS A 61 -26.38 -5.78 3.81
C LYS A 61 -25.40 -5.38 4.91
N ILE A 62 -24.94 -4.14 4.92
CA ILE A 62 -24.01 -3.58 5.91
C ILE A 62 -24.60 -2.33 6.56
N PRO A 63 -24.27 -2.06 7.85
CA PRO A 63 -24.74 -0.88 8.58
C PRO A 63 -24.16 0.43 8.01
N HIS A 64 -24.78 1.54 8.36
CA HIS A 64 -24.25 2.87 8.07
C HIS A 64 -23.01 3.18 8.90
N PHE A 65 -22.17 4.09 8.43
CA PHE A 65 -20.94 4.52 9.08
C PHE A 65 -21.19 5.72 9.97
N ASP A 66 -20.75 5.68 11.21
CA ASP A 66 -20.73 6.84 12.08
C ASP A 66 -19.59 7.82 11.72
N LEU A 67 -19.55 8.98 12.36
CA LEU A 67 -18.53 9.99 12.10
C LEU A 67 -17.11 9.50 12.41
N THR A 68 -16.95 8.61 13.41
CA THR A 68 -15.66 8.09 13.82
C THR A 68 -15.09 7.14 12.76
N ALA A 69 -15.95 6.33 12.15
CA ALA A 69 -15.60 5.45 11.04
C ALA A 69 -15.27 6.24 9.77
N ILE A 70 -16.05 7.27 9.43
CA ILE A 70 -15.75 8.15 8.29
C ILE A 70 -14.38 8.80 8.45
N ASN A 71 -14.06 9.33 9.64
CA ASN A 71 -12.75 9.89 9.91
C ASN A 71 -11.63 8.86 9.77
N ALA A 72 -11.85 7.62 10.20
CA ALA A 72 -10.88 6.53 10.03
C ALA A 72 -10.63 6.18 8.55
N ILE A 73 -11.68 6.21 7.71
CA ILE A 73 -11.52 6.04 6.25
C ILE A 73 -10.75 7.22 5.64
N ILE A 74 -10.98 8.45 6.08
CA ILE A 74 -10.23 9.63 5.63
C ILE A 74 -8.75 9.53 6.04
N GLU A 75 -8.45 9.09 7.27
CA GLU A 75 -7.09 8.83 7.73
C GLU A 75 -6.40 7.77 6.86
N GLU A 76 -7.10 6.70 6.51
CA GLU A 76 -6.58 5.67 5.62
C GLU A 76 -6.36 6.20 4.19
N ALA A 77 -7.23 7.08 3.70
CA ALA A 77 -7.06 7.73 2.40
C ALA A 77 -5.80 8.62 2.37
N ARG A 78 -5.49 9.34 3.47
CA ARG A 78 -4.23 10.08 3.63
C ARG A 78 -3.02 9.16 3.61
N ARG A 79 -3.07 8.09 4.38
CA ARG A 79 -1.97 7.12 4.46
C ARG A 79 -1.67 6.50 3.09
N ARG A 80 -2.71 6.14 2.32
CA ARG A 80 -2.56 5.54 0.99
C ARG A 80 -2.13 6.54 -0.08
N ALA A 81 -2.36 7.83 0.11
CA ALA A 81 -1.89 8.86 -0.82
C ALA A 81 -0.36 8.95 -0.87
N ASN A 82 0.33 8.49 0.19
CA ASN A 82 1.80 8.55 0.33
C ASN A 82 2.39 9.93 -0.01
N ARG A 83 1.61 10.99 0.19
CA ARG A 83 1.95 12.38 -0.08
C ARG A 83 1.30 13.28 0.96
N LYS A 84 2.09 14.15 1.58
CA LYS A 84 1.60 15.11 2.58
C LYS A 84 0.51 16.01 2.00
N GLY A 85 -0.56 16.21 2.75
CA GLY A 85 -1.68 17.06 2.35
C GLY A 85 -2.56 16.51 1.23
N SER A 86 -2.50 15.20 0.97
CA SER A 86 -3.24 14.57 -0.12
C SER A 86 -4.10 13.40 0.37
N LEU A 87 -5.14 13.09 -0.39
CA LEU A 87 -6.03 11.94 -0.25
C LEU A 87 -5.93 11.07 -1.50
N THR A 88 -5.92 9.77 -1.35
CA THR A 88 -5.88 8.84 -2.50
C THR A 88 -7.18 8.85 -3.28
N LEU A 89 -7.08 8.69 -4.59
CA LEU A 89 -8.18 8.42 -5.52
C LEU A 89 -8.27 6.94 -5.92
N HIS A 90 -7.46 6.06 -5.33
CA HIS A 90 -7.60 4.60 -5.48
C HIS A 90 -8.84 4.08 -4.74
N LEU A 91 -10.02 4.48 -5.22
CA LEU A 91 -11.31 4.26 -4.54
C LEU A 91 -11.69 2.78 -4.44
N ARG A 92 -11.23 1.93 -5.37
CA ARG A 92 -11.50 0.47 -5.29
C ARG A 92 -10.96 -0.14 -3.99
N GLY A 93 -9.75 0.22 -3.60
CA GLY A 93 -9.14 -0.28 -2.36
C GLY A 93 -9.84 0.28 -1.10
N LEU A 94 -10.28 1.54 -1.13
CA LEU A 94 -11.08 2.11 -0.03
C LEU A 94 -12.46 1.47 0.05
N GLY A 95 -13.13 1.20 -1.08
CA GLY A 95 -14.41 0.52 -1.12
C GLY A 95 -14.32 -0.91 -0.57
N GLY A 96 -13.23 -1.63 -0.81
CA GLY A 96 -12.96 -2.92 -0.18
C GLY A 96 -12.91 -2.82 1.34
N LEU A 97 -12.23 -1.79 1.87
CA LEU A 97 -12.16 -1.55 3.32
C LEU A 97 -13.53 -1.18 3.90
N VAL A 98 -14.32 -0.37 3.19
CA VAL A 98 -15.70 -0.03 3.60
C VAL A 98 -16.55 -1.29 3.74
N ARG A 99 -16.54 -2.18 2.73
CA ARG A 99 -17.29 -3.44 2.79
C ARG A 99 -16.84 -4.34 3.93
N ALA A 100 -15.54 -4.57 4.07
CA ALA A 100 -15.00 -5.40 5.15
C ALA A 100 -15.34 -4.85 6.55
N ALA A 101 -15.30 -3.52 6.74
CA ALA A 101 -15.71 -2.90 8.00
C ALA A 101 -17.22 -3.03 8.26
N GLY A 102 -18.01 -2.96 7.20
CA GLY A 102 -19.45 -3.17 7.26
C GLY A 102 -19.82 -4.61 7.62
N ASP A 103 -19.13 -5.59 7.04
CA ASP A 103 -19.32 -7.03 7.35
C ASP A 103 -19.00 -7.32 8.81
N LEU A 104 -17.87 -6.81 9.34
CA LEU A 104 -17.52 -6.96 10.76
C LEU A 104 -18.56 -6.34 11.70
N ALA A 105 -19.02 -5.13 11.38
CA ALA A 105 -20.05 -4.48 12.19
C ALA A 105 -21.37 -5.29 12.21
N LYS A 106 -21.70 -5.88 11.06
CA LYS A 106 -22.87 -6.75 10.96
C LYS A 106 -22.72 -8.05 11.75
N GLU A 107 -21.54 -8.68 11.70
CA GLU A 107 -21.24 -9.89 12.49
C GLU A 107 -21.31 -9.61 14.00
N GLU A 108 -20.86 -8.43 14.43
CA GLU A 108 -20.95 -7.97 15.82
C GLU A 108 -22.39 -7.49 16.21
N GLY A 109 -23.33 -7.44 15.28
CA GLY A 109 -24.70 -6.94 15.51
C GLY A 109 -24.76 -5.44 15.81
N ALA A 110 -23.77 -4.67 15.37
CA ALA A 110 -23.68 -3.24 15.64
C ALA A 110 -24.65 -2.44 14.75
N GLU A 111 -25.30 -1.43 15.32
CA GLU A 111 -26.19 -0.53 14.59
C GLU A 111 -25.47 0.34 13.56
N TYR A 112 -24.21 0.75 13.87
CA TYR A 112 -23.35 1.56 13.02
C TYR A 112 -21.94 1.00 12.95
N VAL A 113 -21.28 1.22 11.80
CA VAL A 113 -19.85 0.96 11.67
C VAL A 113 -19.08 2.06 12.41
N SER A 114 -18.20 1.66 13.33
CA SER A 114 -17.37 2.55 14.15
C SER A 114 -15.90 2.52 13.70
N LYS A 115 -15.08 3.41 14.26
CA LYS A 115 -13.61 3.42 14.06
C LYS A 115 -12.96 2.07 14.38
N LYS A 116 -13.48 1.32 15.39
CA LYS A 116 -12.98 -0.02 15.74
C LYS A 116 -13.10 -0.97 14.55
N HIS A 117 -14.30 -1.07 13.96
CA HIS A 117 -14.56 -1.94 12.81
C HIS A 117 -13.64 -1.62 11.62
N VAL A 118 -13.42 -0.32 11.33
CA VAL A 118 -12.49 0.09 10.26
C VAL A 118 -11.05 -0.34 10.55
N LYS A 119 -10.59 -0.23 11.80
CA LYS A 119 -9.25 -0.66 12.21
C LYS A 119 -9.07 -2.18 12.10
N ASP A 120 -10.09 -2.94 12.50
CA ASP A 120 -10.04 -4.40 12.48
C ASP A 120 -10.17 -4.93 11.05
N ALA A 121 -11.08 -4.35 10.25
CA ALA A 121 -11.18 -4.62 8.82
C ALA A 121 -9.86 -4.40 8.08
N LYS A 122 -9.10 -3.37 8.46
CA LYS A 122 -7.79 -3.10 7.88
C LYS A 122 -6.78 -4.23 8.12
N LYS A 123 -6.87 -4.93 9.26
CA LYS A 123 -6.01 -6.10 9.55
C LYS A 123 -6.42 -7.30 8.71
N LEU A 124 -7.73 -7.51 8.49
CA LEU A 124 -8.26 -8.62 7.69
C LEU A 124 -8.09 -8.39 6.19
N ALA A 125 -8.30 -7.17 5.70
CA ALA A 125 -8.20 -6.81 4.29
C ALA A 125 -6.75 -6.50 3.84
N ARG A 126 -5.74 -7.16 4.45
CA ARG A 126 -4.34 -6.99 4.05
C ARG A 126 -4.09 -7.63 2.69
N PRO A 127 -3.29 -6.99 1.81
CA PRO A 127 -2.81 -7.62 0.59
C PRO A 127 -2.06 -8.91 0.88
N LEU A 128 -2.10 -9.87 -0.05
CA LEU A 128 -1.44 -11.17 0.12
C LEU A 128 0.06 -11.01 0.36
N GLU A 129 0.69 -10.06 -0.31
CA GLU A 129 2.11 -9.72 -0.16
C GLU A 129 2.45 -9.35 1.28
N GLN A 130 1.58 -8.59 1.94
CA GLN A 130 1.75 -8.21 3.34
C GLN A 130 1.57 -9.41 4.27
N GLN A 131 0.59 -10.27 3.99
CA GLN A 131 0.37 -11.49 4.78
C GLN A 131 1.57 -12.45 4.68
N ILE A 132 2.16 -12.58 3.48
CA ILE A 132 3.36 -13.38 3.25
C ILE A 132 4.55 -12.79 4.01
N ALA A 133 4.73 -11.45 3.98
CA ALA A 133 5.79 -10.77 4.70
C ALA A 133 5.66 -10.96 6.22
N ASP A 134 4.44 -10.85 6.77
CA ASP A 134 4.19 -11.08 8.19
C ASP A 134 4.57 -12.52 8.60
N LYS A 135 4.13 -13.52 7.84
CA LYS A 135 4.51 -14.93 8.07
C LYS A 135 6.01 -15.18 7.97
N TYR A 136 6.68 -14.51 7.03
CA TYR A 136 8.13 -14.59 6.90
C TYR A 136 8.83 -14.02 8.13
N ILE A 137 8.37 -12.87 8.63
CA ILE A 137 8.91 -12.25 9.85
C ILE A 137 8.69 -13.14 11.07
N ASP A 138 7.49 -13.68 11.25
CA ASP A 138 7.17 -14.58 12.38
C ASP A 138 8.06 -15.81 12.36
N ARG A 139 8.22 -16.46 11.21
CA ARG A 139 9.12 -17.60 11.06
C ARG A 139 10.59 -17.25 11.34
N LYS A 140 11.04 -16.05 10.97
CA LYS A 140 12.40 -15.58 11.26
C LYS A 140 12.60 -15.27 12.75
N LYS A 141 11.56 -14.85 13.47
CA LYS A 141 11.61 -14.67 14.93
C LYS A 141 11.74 -16.00 15.66
N GLU A 142 11.01 -17.04 15.22
CA GLU A 142 11.09 -18.39 15.79
C GLU A 142 12.53 -18.96 15.78
N TYR A 143 13.30 -18.64 14.74
CA TYR A 143 14.70 -19.08 14.61
C TYR A 143 15.71 -18.06 15.17
N GLU A 144 15.27 -17.07 15.97
CA GLU A 144 16.11 -16.01 16.54
C GLU A 144 16.97 -15.26 15.48
N VAL A 145 16.60 -15.32 14.21
CA VAL A 145 17.30 -14.60 13.14
C VAL A 145 17.06 -13.10 13.24
N ILE A 146 15.90 -12.69 13.78
CA ILE A 146 15.56 -11.30 14.04
C ILE A 146 15.56 -11.09 15.57
N LEU A 147 16.51 -10.31 16.05
CA LEU A 147 16.57 -9.93 17.46
C LEU A 147 15.71 -8.68 17.68
N THR A 148 14.74 -8.77 18.59
CA THR A 148 13.84 -7.63 18.93
C THR A 148 14.29 -6.91 20.20
N GLU A 149 15.20 -7.51 20.98
CA GLU A 149 15.69 -6.97 22.25
C GLU A 149 17.22 -7.11 22.34
N GLY A 150 17.82 -6.29 23.18
CA GLY A 150 19.25 -6.31 23.42
C GLY A 150 20.08 -5.57 22.38
N LYS A 151 21.41 -5.72 22.48
CA LYS A 151 22.40 -5.14 21.55
C LYS A 151 23.42 -6.20 21.16
N ARG A 152 23.81 -6.23 19.90
CA ARG A 152 24.86 -7.12 19.40
C ARG A 152 25.77 -6.33 18.47
N ILE A 153 27.07 -6.39 18.72
CA ILE A 153 28.08 -5.78 17.85
C ILE A 153 28.09 -6.52 16.51
N GLY A 154 28.21 -5.78 15.43
CA GLY A 154 28.25 -6.33 14.09
C GLY A 154 26.88 -6.80 13.57
N ARG A 155 25.76 -6.46 14.23
CA ARG A 155 24.43 -6.87 13.78
C ARG A 155 23.40 -5.76 13.96
N VAL A 156 22.59 -5.54 12.89
CA VAL A 156 21.48 -4.58 12.92
C VAL A 156 20.29 -5.15 12.10
N ASN A 157 19.08 -4.80 12.49
CA ASN A 157 17.88 -5.09 11.70
C ASN A 157 17.68 -4.00 10.66
N GLY A 158 17.95 -4.33 9.40
CA GLY A 158 17.64 -3.46 8.27
C GLY A 158 16.15 -3.49 7.92
N LEU A 159 15.62 -2.36 7.48
CA LEU A 159 14.25 -2.24 6.97
C LEU A 159 14.29 -2.11 5.45
N ALA A 160 13.56 -2.97 4.76
CA ALA A 160 13.39 -2.89 3.32
C ALA A 160 11.90 -2.87 2.96
N VAL A 161 11.58 -2.35 1.78
CA VAL A 161 10.22 -2.35 1.22
C VAL A 161 10.18 -3.36 0.08
N ILE A 162 9.22 -4.27 0.14
CA ILE A 162 8.93 -5.22 -0.93
C ILE A 162 7.55 -4.88 -1.51
N GLY A 163 7.44 -4.95 -2.81
CA GLY A 163 6.18 -4.75 -3.53
C GLY A 163 6.33 -3.85 -4.73
N GLY A 164 5.28 -3.80 -5.54
CA GLY A 164 5.18 -2.96 -6.73
C GLY A 164 3.76 -2.43 -6.91
N GLY A 165 3.61 -1.32 -7.62
CA GLY A 165 2.33 -0.67 -7.82
C GLY A 165 1.75 -0.10 -6.53
N SER A 166 0.52 -0.45 -6.19
CA SER A 166 -0.19 0.05 -4.99
C SER A 166 0.01 -0.82 -3.74
N ALA A 167 0.69 -1.96 -3.85
CA ALA A 167 0.91 -2.90 -2.74
C ALA A 167 2.38 -2.86 -2.30
N HIS A 168 2.63 -2.23 -1.16
CA HIS A 168 3.95 -2.20 -0.53
C HIS A 168 3.89 -2.88 0.83
N SER A 169 4.89 -3.72 1.13
CA SER A 169 5.07 -4.32 2.45
C SER A 169 6.47 -4.06 2.96
N GLY A 170 6.59 -3.78 4.27
CA GLY A 170 7.88 -3.70 4.95
C GLY A 170 8.40 -5.11 5.26
N ILE A 171 9.70 -5.32 5.13
CA ILE A 171 10.38 -6.54 5.56
C ILE A 171 11.58 -6.18 6.44
N LEU A 172 11.82 -7.01 7.45
CA LEU A 172 13.01 -6.96 8.28
C LEU A 172 14.08 -7.90 7.69
N LEU A 173 15.28 -7.36 7.50
CA LEU A 173 16.44 -8.10 7.04
C LEU A 173 17.56 -7.98 8.07
N PRO A 174 18.08 -9.06 8.64
CA PRO A 174 19.27 -8.98 9.48
C PRO A 174 20.47 -8.62 8.60
N ILE A 175 21.21 -7.60 9.02
CA ILE A 175 22.47 -7.18 8.42
C ILE A 175 23.55 -7.54 9.41
N GLU A 176 24.53 -8.33 8.98
CA GLU A 176 25.65 -8.77 9.80
C GLU A 176 26.96 -8.28 9.17
N ALA A 177 27.85 -7.75 10.01
CA ALA A 177 29.17 -7.31 9.63
C ALA A 177 30.19 -8.00 10.53
N GLU A 178 31.20 -8.61 9.91
CA GLU A 178 32.26 -9.33 10.61
C GLU A 178 33.61 -8.87 10.05
N VAL A 179 34.57 -8.68 10.93
CA VAL A 179 35.95 -8.38 10.54
C VAL A 179 36.74 -9.69 10.60
N VAL A 180 37.26 -10.09 9.47
CA VAL A 180 38.10 -11.30 9.36
C VAL A 180 39.53 -10.92 8.99
N PRO A 181 40.56 -11.67 9.43
CA PRO A 181 41.91 -11.47 8.97
C PRO A 181 41.99 -11.55 7.45
N GLY A 182 42.52 -10.53 6.81
CA GLY A 182 42.57 -10.39 5.36
C GLY A 182 44.00 -10.25 4.83
N GLY A 183 44.10 -9.92 3.55
CA GLY A 183 45.38 -9.71 2.84
C GLY A 183 46.01 -8.35 3.16
N LYS A 184 46.81 -7.83 2.22
CA LYS A 184 47.61 -6.59 2.37
C LYS A 184 46.78 -5.31 2.37
N THR A 185 45.53 -5.35 1.90
CA THR A 185 44.61 -4.22 1.81
C THR A 185 43.31 -4.53 2.52
N ALA A 186 42.71 -3.52 3.16
CA ALA A 186 41.36 -3.63 3.72
C ALA A 186 40.34 -3.56 2.59
N ASP A 187 39.57 -4.64 2.40
CA ASP A 187 38.51 -4.70 1.42
C ASP A 187 37.16 -4.95 2.09
N ILE A 188 36.12 -4.29 1.58
CA ILE A 188 34.72 -4.52 2.02
C ILE A 188 34.07 -5.51 1.05
N VAL A 189 33.73 -6.67 1.55
CA VAL A 189 33.02 -7.71 0.78
C VAL A 189 31.56 -7.74 1.23
N ALA A 190 30.67 -7.25 0.38
CA ALA A 190 29.23 -7.34 0.61
C ALA A 190 28.67 -8.61 -0.06
N THR A 191 28.10 -9.52 0.72
CA THR A 191 27.48 -10.77 0.24
C THR A 191 25.95 -10.64 0.22
N GLY A 192 25.29 -11.47 -0.60
CA GLY A 192 23.84 -11.47 -0.78
C GLY A 192 23.41 -11.00 -2.17
N LYS A 193 22.11 -11.14 -2.47
CA LYS A 193 21.53 -10.64 -3.72
C LYS A 193 21.23 -9.14 -3.61
N LEU A 194 22.25 -8.32 -3.45
CA LEU A 194 22.11 -6.86 -3.40
C LEU A 194 22.00 -6.30 -4.81
N GLY A 195 21.03 -5.41 -5.04
CA GLY A 195 21.00 -4.57 -6.24
C GLY A 195 22.15 -3.57 -6.27
N GLU A 196 22.43 -2.96 -7.42
CA GLU A 196 23.55 -2.04 -7.63
C GLU A 196 23.57 -0.88 -6.63
N ILE A 197 22.41 -0.23 -6.40
CA ILE A 197 22.26 0.88 -5.45
C ILE A 197 22.64 0.47 -4.02
N ALA A 198 22.23 -0.73 -3.59
CA ALA A 198 22.55 -1.21 -2.25
C ALA A 198 24.05 -1.57 -2.11
N LYS A 199 24.70 -2.06 -3.18
CA LYS A 199 26.14 -2.30 -3.21
C LYS A 199 26.94 -1.00 -3.12
N GLU A 200 26.50 0.03 -3.83
CA GLU A 200 27.10 1.37 -3.75
C GLU A 200 26.94 1.97 -2.36
N ALA A 201 25.76 1.85 -1.75
CA ALA A 201 25.51 2.34 -0.40
C ALA A 201 26.47 1.70 0.63
N VAL A 202 26.68 0.37 0.55
CA VAL A 202 27.62 -0.33 1.44
C VAL A 202 29.08 0.13 1.24
N LYS A 203 29.48 0.47 0.01
CA LYS A 203 30.85 0.95 -0.27
C LYS A 203 31.10 2.40 0.20
N ASN A 204 30.04 3.20 0.33
CA ASN A 204 30.12 4.61 0.67
C ASN A 204 29.97 4.90 2.17
N VAL A 205 29.77 3.87 3.01
CA VAL A 205 29.69 3.92 4.47
C VAL A 205 31.02 3.47 5.10
#